data_98e0c997059744b505a97ad2289e0f5e
#
_entry.id   98e0c997059744b505a97ad2289e0f5e
#
_cell.length_a   1.000
_cell.length_b   1.000
_cell.length_c   1.000
_cell.angle_alpha   90.00
_cell.angle_beta   90.00
_cell.angle_gamma   90.00
#
_symmetry.space_group_name_H-M   'P 1'
#
loop_
_entity.id
_entity.type
_entity.pdbx_description
1 polymer ?
#
loop_
_entity_poly.entity_id
_entity_poly.type
_entity_poly.pdbx_seq_one_letter_code
_entity_poly.pdbx_strand_id
1 'polypeptide(L)'
;MGALHGTWDQLEGEALTWADAETDGVIWADLGIVQAGSMAGRSAPLVYDIGDVATFGVTVSDSTGTPDDATVVTCVLTQPDGTTVDVTPVHVTTGVYEAGLTVAVPGRHVVTWAAYGANASTYTDAFNVLDTDTAPILGLSEAKAHLNITTSAHDEELRIFLAAATAACERHTGRVWGRRIVTENLPGGHAMLMTSRIPVISVVSVEEDDAAVTGWTADTPSGVIVRDSGTWGAVAVTYVAGGATIPGDIAQGVKEMLRHLWETQRGTKRVLPGDDWDPGQGYSVPRRVAELWDGATMTGLA
;
A
#
# COMPACT_ATOMS: atom_id res chain seq x y z
N MET A 1 6.46 5.36 -59.02
CA MET A 1 5.77 5.58 -57.74
C MET A 1 6.88 5.68 -56.71
N GLY A 2 7.24 6.87 -56.29
CA GLY A 2 8.29 7.09 -55.31
C GLY A 2 7.66 7.07 -53.91
N ALA A 3 8.22 6.27 -53.00
CA ALA A 3 7.82 6.28 -51.61
C ALA A 3 8.05 7.68 -51.05
N LEU A 4 7.05 8.23 -50.37
CA LEU A 4 7.15 9.48 -49.64
C LEU A 4 8.02 9.23 -48.39
N HIS A 5 9.30 9.55 -48.47
CA HIS A 5 10.21 9.59 -47.33
C HIS A 5 10.30 11.05 -46.84
N GLY A 6 9.52 11.38 -45.83
CA GLY A 6 9.56 12.68 -45.19
C GLY A 6 9.32 12.63 -43.69
N THR A 7 9.88 13.58 -42.95
CA THR A 7 9.54 13.81 -41.54
C THR A 7 8.19 14.55 -41.45
N TRP A 8 7.52 14.54 -40.31
CA TRP A 8 6.25 15.23 -40.07
C TRP A 8 6.28 16.71 -40.53
N ASP A 9 7.38 17.42 -40.31
CA ASP A 9 7.57 18.81 -40.74
C ASP A 9 7.53 19.01 -42.26
N GLN A 10 7.76 17.94 -43.03
CA GLN A 10 7.69 18.00 -44.49
C GLN A 10 6.29 17.68 -45.01
N LEU A 11 5.48 16.97 -44.25
CA LEU A 11 4.11 16.61 -44.60
C LEU A 11 3.09 17.70 -44.23
N GLU A 12 3.37 18.55 -43.24
CA GLU A 12 2.50 19.68 -42.86
C GLU A 12 2.36 20.77 -43.97
N GLY A 13 3.26 20.76 -44.96
CA GLY A 13 3.21 21.70 -46.10
C GLY A 13 2.29 21.29 -47.25
N GLU A 14 1.86 20.03 -47.30
CA GLU A 14 0.94 19.51 -48.28
C GLU A 14 -0.34 19.08 -47.58
N ALA A 15 -1.49 19.58 -47.99
CA ALA A 15 -2.79 19.28 -47.35
C ALA A 15 -3.24 17.82 -47.62
N LEU A 16 -2.42 16.85 -47.17
CA LEU A 16 -2.74 15.44 -47.26
C LEU A 16 -3.67 15.08 -46.07
N THR A 17 -4.78 14.45 -46.39
CA THR A 17 -5.71 13.95 -45.38
C THR A 17 -5.34 12.52 -44.97
N TRP A 18 -5.84 12.05 -43.82
CA TRP A 18 -5.66 10.67 -43.38
C TRP A 18 -6.13 9.62 -44.41
N ALA A 19 -7.15 9.95 -45.19
CA ALA A 19 -7.67 9.10 -46.27
C ALA A 19 -6.68 8.94 -47.44
N ASP A 20 -5.82 9.94 -47.68
CA ASP A 20 -4.84 9.88 -48.79
C ASP A 20 -3.68 8.93 -48.43
N ALA A 21 -3.29 8.87 -47.17
CA ALA A 21 -2.24 7.97 -46.67
C ALA A 21 -2.64 6.49 -46.78
N GLU A 22 -3.89 6.14 -46.47
CA GLU A 22 -4.41 4.77 -46.60
C GLU A 22 -4.50 4.29 -48.05
N THR A 23 -4.72 5.22 -49.00
CA THR A 23 -4.89 4.88 -50.42
C THR A 23 -3.56 4.59 -51.10
N ASP A 24 -2.46 5.19 -50.63
CA ASP A 24 -1.12 5.03 -51.20
C ASP A 24 -0.32 3.85 -50.62
N GLY A 25 -0.91 3.08 -49.72
CA GLY A 25 -0.27 1.90 -49.15
C GLY A 25 0.86 2.22 -48.17
N VAL A 26 0.85 3.43 -47.59
CA VAL A 26 1.79 3.81 -46.52
C VAL A 26 1.37 3.07 -45.27
N ILE A 27 2.19 2.12 -44.84
CA ILE A 27 2.00 1.45 -43.55
C ILE A 27 2.50 2.35 -42.43
N TRP A 28 1.77 2.37 -41.35
CA TRP A 28 2.07 3.18 -40.15
C TRP A 28 3.50 3.00 -39.63
N ALA A 29 4.09 1.83 -39.85
CA ALA A 29 5.47 1.52 -39.48
C ALA A 29 6.48 2.43 -40.24
N ASP A 30 6.18 2.83 -41.49
CA ASP A 30 7.06 3.65 -42.31
C ASP A 30 7.04 5.14 -41.88
N LEU A 31 5.98 5.57 -41.21
CA LEU A 31 5.84 6.94 -40.66
C LEU A 31 6.46 7.08 -39.29
N GLY A 32 7.01 6.03 -38.69
CA GLY A 32 7.52 6.04 -37.34
C GLY A 32 6.43 6.27 -36.27
N ILE A 33 5.15 6.14 -36.65
CA ILE A 33 4.05 6.25 -35.71
C ILE A 33 4.04 5.00 -34.86
N VAL A 34 4.32 5.21 -33.57
CA VAL A 34 4.22 4.16 -32.57
C VAL A 34 2.75 3.77 -32.43
N GLN A 35 2.42 2.54 -32.78
CA GLN A 35 1.07 2.03 -32.60
C GLN A 35 0.76 2.02 -31.09
N ALA A 36 -0.23 2.81 -30.69
CA ALA A 36 -0.62 2.86 -29.29
C ALA A 36 -1.26 1.54 -28.89
N GLY A 37 -0.66 0.89 -27.92
CA GLY A 37 -1.21 -0.27 -27.26
C GLY A 37 -1.90 0.11 -25.95
N SER A 38 -2.33 -0.90 -25.22
CA SER A 38 -2.79 -0.76 -23.86
C SER A 38 -2.03 -1.72 -22.95
N MET A 39 -1.94 -1.38 -21.67
CA MET A 39 -1.32 -2.23 -20.66
C MET A 39 -2.25 -2.38 -19.47
N ALA A 40 -2.44 -3.60 -19.01
CA ALA A 40 -3.23 -3.91 -17.83
C ALA A 40 -2.41 -4.71 -16.83
N GLY A 41 -2.50 -4.35 -15.55
CA GLY A 41 -1.88 -5.11 -14.47
C GLY A 41 -2.51 -6.48 -14.32
N ARG A 42 -1.68 -7.46 -13.96
CA ARG A 42 -2.12 -8.79 -13.55
C ARG A 42 -2.24 -8.81 -12.03
N SER A 43 -3.22 -9.56 -11.52
CA SER A 43 -3.45 -9.66 -10.09
C SER A 43 -2.18 -10.12 -9.35
N ALA A 44 -1.72 -9.29 -8.42
CA ALA A 44 -0.61 -9.57 -7.51
C ALA A 44 -1.10 -9.34 -6.08
N PRO A 45 -0.46 -9.94 -5.06
CA PRO A 45 -0.72 -9.58 -3.68
C PRO A 45 -0.53 -8.08 -3.45
N LEU A 46 -1.44 -7.47 -2.69
CA LEU A 46 -1.35 -6.05 -2.33
C LEU A 46 -0.44 -5.79 -1.13
N VAL A 47 -0.06 -6.85 -0.43
CA VAL A 47 0.74 -6.80 0.80
C VAL A 47 1.76 -7.93 0.79
N TYR A 48 3.01 -7.59 1.06
CA TYR A 48 4.11 -8.52 1.25
C TYR A 48 4.74 -8.31 2.62
N ASP A 49 5.41 -9.32 3.15
CA ASP A 49 6.28 -9.19 4.32
C ASP A 49 7.73 -8.97 3.86
N ILE A 50 8.57 -8.33 4.70
CA ILE A 50 10.01 -8.19 4.40
C ILE A 50 10.62 -9.58 4.19
N GLY A 51 11.37 -9.72 3.09
CA GLY A 51 12.00 -10.98 2.68
C GLY A 51 11.19 -11.78 1.69
N ASP A 52 9.93 -11.44 1.46
CA ASP A 52 9.11 -12.06 0.41
C ASP A 52 9.66 -11.69 -0.98
N VAL A 53 9.37 -12.56 -1.95
CA VAL A 53 9.54 -12.25 -3.37
C VAL A 53 8.24 -11.62 -3.86
N ALA A 54 8.25 -10.30 -4.00
CA ALA A 54 7.14 -9.60 -4.64
C ALA A 54 7.14 -9.93 -6.14
N THR A 55 6.01 -10.45 -6.63
CA THR A 55 5.80 -10.76 -8.03
C THR A 55 4.71 -9.87 -8.60
N PHE A 56 4.96 -9.30 -9.75
CA PHE A 56 4.03 -8.43 -10.44
C PHE A 56 4.10 -8.70 -11.95
N GLY A 57 3.02 -8.44 -12.64
CA GLY A 57 2.95 -8.72 -14.07
C GLY A 57 2.02 -7.79 -14.79
N VAL A 58 2.20 -7.72 -16.10
CA VAL A 58 1.36 -6.95 -17.01
C VAL A 58 0.99 -7.75 -18.23
N THR A 59 -0.13 -7.38 -18.84
CA THR A 59 -0.51 -7.80 -20.16
C THR A 59 -0.47 -6.57 -21.06
N VAL A 60 0.37 -6.59 -22.08
CA VAL A 60 0.42 -5.63 -23.17
C VAL A 60 -0.53 -6.09 -24.26
N SER A 61 -1.28 -5.18 -24.84
CA SER A 61 -2.24 -5.48 -25.92
C SER A 61 -2.10 -4.45 -27.03
N ASP A 62 -2.47 -4.87 -28.23
CA ASP A 62 -2.56 -3.99 -29.39
C ASP A 62 -3.70 -2.97 -29.28
N SER A 63 -3.89 -2.15 -30.28
CA SER A 63 -4.97 -1.15 -30.36
C SER A 63 -6.38 -1.74 -30.37
N THR A 64 -6.53 -3.04 -30.62
CA THR A 64 -7.81 -3.75 -30.59
C THR A 64 -8.11 -4.40 -29.24
N GLY A 65 -7.14 -4.37 -28.30
CA GLY A 65 -7.24 -5.01 -26.99
C GLY A 65 -6.82 -6.50 -26.99
N THR A 66 -6.23 -6.98 -28.09
CA THR A 66 -5.71 -8.36 -28.16
C THR A 66 -4.28 -8.37 -27.59
N PRO A 67 -3.94 -9.35 -26.70
CA PRO A 67 -2.57 -9.47 -26.20
C PRO A 67 -1.55 -9.60 -27.33
N ASP A 68 -0.56 -8.71 -27.34
CA ASP A 68 0.49 -8.66 -28.35
C ASP A 68 1.79 -8.10 -27.76
N ASP A 69 2.92 -8.49 -28.34
CA ASP A 69 4.23 -8.16 -27.79
C ASP A 69 4.64 -6.72 -28.10
N ALA A 70 5.32 -6.08 -27.16
CA ALA A 70 6.02 -4.84 -27.38
C ALA A 70 7.46 -5.11 -27.84
N THR A 71 8.07 -4.11 -28.48
CA THR A 71 9.47 -4.22 -28.91
C THR A 71 10.42 -4.30 -27.71
N VAL A 72 10.15 -3.49 -26.68
CA VAL A 72 10.90 -3.47 -25.41
C VAL A 72 9.93 -3.23 -24.27
N VAL A 73 10.07 -3.99 -23.18
CA VAL A 73 9.33 -3.76 -21.93
C VAL A 73 10.32 -3.53 -20.81
N THR A 74 10.09 -2.50 -20.02
CA THR A 74 10.87 -2.19 -18.81
C THR A 74 9.98 -2.22 -17.58
N CYS A 75 10.57 -2.53 -16.44
CA CYS A 75 9.91 -2.50 -15.13
C CYS A 75 10.82 -1.78 -14.14
N VAL A 76 10.30 -0.76 -13.49
CA VAL A 76 11.02 0.03 -12.48
C VAL A 76 10.24 -0.02 -11.18
N LEU A 77 10.91 -0.42 -10.10
CA LEU A 77 10.37 -0.37 -8.74
C LEU A 77 10.87 0.90 -8.05
N THR A 78 9.98 1.74 -7.60
CA THR A 78 10.29 2.87 -6.71
C THR A 78 10.02 2.47 -5.27
N GLN A 79 11.03 2.57 -4.42
CA GLN A 79 10.98 2.25 -3.00
C GLN A 79 10.39 3.42 -2.19
N PRO A 80 9.98 3.20 -0.92
CA PRO A 80 9.39 4.24 -0.07
C PRO A 80 10.27 5.47 0.16
N ASP A 81 11.60 5.32 0.09
CA ASP A 81 12.58 6.41 0.21
C ASP A 81 12.81 7.19 -1.10
N GLY A 82 12.10 6.80 -2.18
CA GLY A 82 12.23 7.40 -3.51
C GLY A 82 13.35 6.80 -4.37
N THR A 83 14.13 5.86 -3.86
CA THR A 83 15.13 5.15 -4.67
C THR A 83 14.46 4.23 -5.69
N THR A 84 15.08 4.05 -6.85
CA THR A 84 14.54 3.22 -7.92
C THR A 84 15.42 2.01 -8.19
N VAL A 85 14.79 0.88 -8.48
CA VAL A 85 15.44 -0.38 -8.83
C VAL A 85 14.87 -0.85 -10.17
N ASP A 86 15.74 -1.08 -11.15
CA ASP A 86 15.36 -1.72 -12.40
C ASP A 86 15.17 -3.22 -12.17
N VAL A 87 13.95 -3.71 -12.47
CA VAL A 87 13.63 -5.14 -12.35
C VAL A 87 13.51 -5.71 -13.76
N THR A 88 14.25 -6.78 -14.04
CA THR A 88 14.26 -7.38 -15.38
C THR A 88 12.95 -8.10 -15.66
N PRO A 89 12.17 -7.69 -16.68
CA PRO A 89 10.97 -8.39 -17.11
C PRO A 89 11.29 -9.76 -17.73
N VAL A 90 10.46 -10.74 -17.45
CA VAL A 90 10.46 -12.06 -18.07
C VAL A 90 9.25 -12.14 -18.99
N HIS A 91 9.47 -12.41 -20.28
CA HIS A 91 8.39 -12.69 -21.23
C HIS A 91 7.84 -14.10 -20.99
N VAL A 92 6.57 -14.21 -20.65
CA VAL A 92 5.92 -15.49 -20.30
C VAL A 92 5.18 -16.09 -21.49
N THR A 93 4.39 -15.29 -22.18
CA THR A 93 3.69 -15.62 -23.43
C THR A 93 3.33 -14.33 -24.14
N THR A 94 2.79 -14.39 -25.35
CA THR A 94 2.45 -13.22 -26.17
C THR A 94 1.73 -12.15 -25.35
N GLY A 95 2.32 -10.97 -25.30
CA GLY A 95 1.85 -9.82 -24.56
C GLY A 95 1.98 -9.90 -23.03
N VAL A 96 2.44 -11.01 -22.46
CA VAL A 96 2.48 -11.22 -21.00
C VAL A 96 3.90 -11.16 -20.48
N TYR A 97 4.12 -10.25 -19.53
CA TYR A 97 5.41 -10.06 -18.87
C TYR A 97 5.25 -10.13 -17.36
N GLU A 98 6.23 -10.73 -16.71
CA GLU A 98 6.31 -10.86 -15.25
C GLU A 98 7.68 -10.38 -14.77
N ALA A 99 7.72 -9.85 -13.56
CA ALA A 99 8.95 -9.48 -12.88
C ALA A 99 8.82 -9.80 -11.38
N GLY A 100 9.93 -10.01 -10.71
CA GLY A 100 9.95 -10.28 -9.29
C GLY A 100 11.21 -9.78 -8.63
N LEU A 101 11.09 -9.32 -7.40
CA LEU A 101 12.21 -8.84 -6.59
C LEU A 101 11.95 -9.20 -5.13
N THR A 102 13.00 -9.62 -4.41
CA THR A 102 12.93 -9.75 -2.95
C THR A 102 12.86 -8.37 -2.32
N VAL A 103 11.79 -8.12 -1.54
CA VAL A 103 11.58 -6.83 -0.88
C VAL A 103 12.28 -6.78 0.47
N ALA A 104 13.06 -5.73 0.71
CA ALA A 104 13.84 -5.56 1.93
C ALA A 104 13.51 -4.27 2.71
N VAL A 105 12.77 -3.36 2.11
CA VAL A 105 12.42 -2.06 2.70
C VAL A 105 10.93 -2.04 3.00
N PRO A 106 10.50 -1.76 4.25
CA PRO A 106 9.09 -1.67 4.59
C PRO A 106 8.49 -0.37 4.05
N GLY A 107 7.20 -0.41 3.71
CA GLY A 107 6.45 0.74 3.25
C GLY A 107 5.81 0.54 1.88
N ARG A 108 5.36 1.65 1.27
CA ARG A 108 4.67 1.64 -0.01
C ARG A 108 5.65 1.67 -1.17
N HIS A 109 5.59 0.65 -2.00
CA HIS A 109 6.35 0.54 -3.24
C HIS A 109 5.46 0.85 -4.44
N VAL A 110 6.06 1.43 -5.49
CA VAL A 110 5.38 1.72 -6.76
C VAL A 110 6.10 1.00 -7.89
N VAL A 111 5.37 0.23 -8.66
CA VAL A 111 5.87 -0.48 -9.84
C VAL A 111 5.42 0.27 -11.08
N THR A 112 6.36 0.66 -11.92
CA THR A 112 6.07 1.30 -13.21
C THR A 112 6.57 0.43 -14.34
N TRP A 113 5.65 0.03 -15.19
CA TRP A 113 5.90 -0.69 -16.42
C TRP A 113 5.86 0.27 -17.61
N ALA A 114 6.76 0.11 -18.54
CA ALA A 114 6.72 0.85 -19.81
C ALA A 114 7.07 -0.08 -20.97
N ALA A 115 6.21 -0.06 -21.98
CA ALA A 115 6.39 -0.71 -23.25
C ALA A 115 6.75 0.33 -24.31
N TYR A 116 7.71 0.01 -25.16
CA TYR A 116 8.22 0.88 -26.22
C TYR A 116 8.19 0.20 -27.58
N GLY A 117 8.13 0.99 -28.64
CA GLY A 117 8.02 0.52 -30.02
C GLY A 117 6.59 0.10 -30.35
N ALA A 118 6.41 -1.12 -30.86
CA ALA A 118 5.06 -1.67 -31.08
C ALA A 118 4.32 -1.73 -29.74
N ASN A 119 3.03 -1.43 -29.74
CA ASN A 119 2.14 -1.46 -28.57
C ASN A 119 2.63 -0.62 -27.37
N ALA A 120 3.21 0.56 -27.68
CA ALA A 120 3.71 1.46 -26.65
C ALA A 120 2.62 1.84 -25.65
N SER A 121 2.91 1.62 -24.36
CA SER A 121 1.96 1.85 -23.28
C SER A 121 2.68 1.89 -21.92
N THR A 122 2.03 2.42 -20.90
CA THR A 122 2.54 2.44 -19.53
C THR A 122 1.48 1.96 -18.56
N TYR A 123 1.94 1.33 -17.47
CA TYR A 123 1.08 0.92 -16.37
C TYR A 123 1.80 1.14 -15.05
N THR A 124 1.09 1.68 -14.08
CA THR A 124 1.63 1.89 -12.72
C THR A 124 0.73 1.23 -11.70
N ASP A 125 1.34 0.50 -10.79
CA ASP A 125 0.69 -0.14 -9.67
C ASP A 125 1.48 0.08 -8.37
N ALA A 126 0.91 -0.31 -7.24
CA ALA A 126 1.57 -0.14 -5.96
C ALA A 126 1.16 -1.24 -4.97
N PHE A 127 2.12 -1.65 -4.15
CA PHE A 127 1.91 -2.60 -3.06
C PHE A 127 2.56 -2.11 -1.77
N ASN A 128 2.20 -2.73 -0.66
CA ASN A 128 2.79 -2.43 0.64
C ASN A 128 3.66 -3.58 1.13
N VAL A 129 4.77 -3.25 1.74
CA VAL A 129 5.64 -4.19 2.45
C VAL A 129 5.52 -3.92 3.94
N LEU A 130 5.11 -4.92 4.70
CA LEU A 130 4.99 -4.85 6.15
C LEU A 130 6.35 -5.06 6.80
N ASP A 131 6.60 -4.27 7.84
CA ASP A 131 7.74 -4.49 8.72
C ASP A 131 7.53 -5.74 9.58
N THR A 132 8.60 -6.49 9.85
CA THR A 132 8.59 -7.68 10.72
C THR A 132 8.09 -7.39 12.14
N ASP A 133 8.24 -6.15 12.61
CA ASP A 133 7.78 -5.71 13.93
C ASP A 133 6.34 -5.17 13.92
N THR A 134 5.66 -5.17 12.77
CA THR A 134 4.26 -4.76 12.67
C THR A 134 3.35 -5.96 12.90
N ALA A 135 2.58 -5.94 13.98
CA ALA A 135 1.57 -6.95 14.25
C ALA A 135 0.20 -6.28 14.44
N PRO A 136 -0.85 -6.75 13.75
CA PRO A 136 -2.21 -6.29 13.98
C PRO A 136 -2.70 -6.72 15.37
N ILE A 137 -3.86 -6.19 15.79
CA ILE A 137 -4.50 -6.56 17.07
C ILE A 137 -4.87 -8.05 17.11
N LEU A 138 -5.29 -8.60 15.97
CA LEU A 138 -5.65 -10.02 15.84
C LEU A 138 -4.75 -10.69 14.81
N GLY A 139 -4.37 -11.93 15.06
CA GLY A 139 -3.69 -12.77 14.09
C GLY A 139 -4.64 -13.27 12.99
N LEU A 140 -4.09 -13.58 11.80
CA LEU A 140 -4.87 -14.09 10.66
C LEU A 140 -5.64 -15.39 11.00
N SER A 141 -5.04 -16.30 11.76
CA SER A 141 -5.69 -17.55 12.18
C SER A 141 -6.91 -17.30 13.07
N GLU A 142 -6.82 -16.33 13.97
CA GLU A 142 -7.91 -15.93 14.85
C GLU A 142 -9.05 -15.26 14.06
N ALA A 143 -8.70 -14.40 13.10
CA ALA A 143 -9.64 -13.79 12.17
C ALA A 143 -10.41 -14.84 11.35
N LYS A 144 -9.69 -15.79 10.78
CA LYS A 144 -10.29 -16.92 10.03
C LYS A 144 -11.22 -17.75 10.90
N ALA A 145 -10.81 -18.09 12.11
CA ALA A 145 -11.64 -18.83 13.07
C ALA A 145 -12.93 -18.07 13.39
N HIS A 146 -12.86 -16.76 13.62
CA HIS A 146 -14.03 -15.92 13.90
C HIS A 146 -15.01 -15.85 12.71
N LEU A 147 -14.51 -15.83 11.49
CA LEU A 147 -15.32 -15.78 10.26
C LEU A 147 -15.70 -17.16 9.72
N ASN A 148 -15.29 -18.26 10.37
CA ASN A 148 -15.47 -19.64 9.91
C ASN A 148 -14.84 -19.90 8.53
N ILE A 149 -13.67 -19.32 8.25
CA ILE A 149 -12.91 -19.49 7.01
C ILE A 149 -11.82 -20.55 7.24
N THR A 150 -11.82 -21.61 6.43
CA THR A 150 -10.87 -22.71 6.56
C THR A 150 -9.82 -22.75 5.43
N THR A 151 -10.06 -22.02 4.33
CA THR A 151 -9.18 -21.99 3.16
C THR A 151 -8.24 -20.77 3.19
N SER A 152 -7.17 -20.81 2.40
CA SER A 152 -6.24 -19.68 2.24
C SER A 152 -6.62 -18.73 1.09
N ALA A 153 -7.69 -19.01 0.35
CA ALA A 153 -8.07 -18.22 -0.83
C ALA A 153 -8.33 -16.73 -0.56
N HIS A 154 -8.55 -16.36 0.68
CA HIS A 154 -8.88 -14.99 1.09
C HIS A 154 -7.89 -14.41 2.11
N ASP A 155 -6.75 -15.03 2.32
CA ASP A 155 -5.81 -14.62 3.36
C ASP A 155 -5.30 -13.19 3.14
N GLU A 156 -4.99 -12.81 1.89
CA GLU A 156 -4.54 -11.45 1.56
C GLU A 156 -5.64 -10.40 1.78
N GLU A 157 -6.87 -10.69 1.37
CA GLU A 157 -8.01 -9.82 1.60
C GLU A 157 -8.28 -9.65 3.11
N LEU A 158 -8.18 -10.73 3.87
CA LEU A 158 -8.33 -10.70 5.33
C LEU A 158 -7.23 -9.88 6.01
N ARG A 159 -5.98 -9.93 5.53
CA ARG A 159 -4.90 -9.09 6.05
C ARG A 159 -5.22 -7.60 5.89
N ILE A 160 -5.78 -7.20 4.76
CA ILE A 160 -6.20 -5.82 4.51
C ILE A 160 -7.33 -5.41 5.47
N PHE A 161 -8.33 -6.27 5.67
CA PHE A 161 -9.42 -5.99 6.60
C PHE A 161 -8.96 -5.95 8.06
N LEU A 162 -8.02 -6.81 8.46
CA LEU A 162 -7.40 -6.76 9.78
C LEU A 162 -6.68 -5.44 10.03
N ALA A 163 -5.90 -4.97 9.05
CA ALA A 163 -5.24 -3.68 9.13
C ALA A 163 -6.27 -2.53 9.22
N ALA A 164 -7.34 -2.57 8.43
CA ALA A 164 -8.41 -1.57 8.46
C ALA A 164 -9.17 -1.58 9.80
N ALA A 165 -9.51 -2.75 10.34
CA ALA A 165 -10.18 -2.89 11.62
C ALA A 165 -9.28 -2.43 12.78
N THR A 166 -7.97 -2.74 12.74
CA THR A 166 -6.97 -2.24 13.69
C THR A 166 -6.90 -0.71 13.66
N ALA A 167 -6.79 -0.12 12.46
CA ALA A 167 -6.75 1.33 12.29
C ALA A 167 -8.05 2.03 12.75
N ALA A 168 -9.21 1.40 12.55
CA ALA A 168 -10.48 1.92 13.05
C ALA A 168 -10.53 1.93 14.59
N CYS A 169 -10.06 0.86 15.23
CA CYS A 169 -9.95 0.78 16.68
C CYS A 169 -9.01 1.86 17.25
N GLU A 170 -7.84 2.01 16.65
CA GLU A 170 -6.83 2.99 17.07
C GLU A 170 -7.34 4.43 16.93
N ARG A 171 -8.03 4.76 15.81
CA ARG A 171 -8.67 6.07 15.65
C ARG A 171 -9.76 6.34 16.67
N HIS A 172 -10.57 5.31 17.01
CA HIS A 172 -11.64 5.46 17.98
C HIS A 172 -11.10 5.67 19.40
N THR A 173 -10.11 4.87 19.79
CA THR A 173 -9.56 4.90 21.15
C THR A 173 -8.50 5.98 21.39
N GLY A 174 -7.92 6.53 20.30
CA GLY A 174 -6.77 7.44 20.36
C GLY A 174 -5.46 6.76 20.80
N ARG A 175 -5.42 5.43 20.86
CA ARG A 175 -4.27 4.63 21.29
C ARG A 175 -3.77 3.73 20.18
N VAL A 176 -2.48 3.43 20.18
CA VAL A 176 -1.87 2.43 19.31
C VAL A 176 -1.99 1.07 19.98
N TRP A 177 -2.68 0.13 19.35
CA TRP A 177 -2.85 -1.24 19.85
C TRP A 177 -2.02 -2.26 19.06
N GLY A 178 -1.94 -2.08 17.74
CA GLY A 178 -1.08 -2.89 16.89
C GLY A 178 0.39 -2.57 17.15
N ARG A 179 1.22 -3.61 17.31
CA ARG A 179 2.66 -3.44 17.53
C ARG A 179 3.33 -2.89 16.27
N ARG A 180 4.17 -1.85 16.43
CA ARG A 180 4.98 -1.28 15.34
C ARG A 180 6.17 -0.50 15.86
N ILE A 181 7.25 -0.45 15.07
CA ILE A 181 8.35 0.48 15.30
C ILE A 181 7.97 1.86 14.76
N VAL A 182 8.29 2.87 15.53
CA VAL A 182 8.05 4.28 15.21
C VAL A 182 9.33 5.07 15.46
N THR A 183 9.74 5.88 14.49
CA THR A 183 10.79 6.88 14.67
C THR A 183 10.16 8.26 14.56
N GLU A 184 10.36 9.09 15.58
CA GLU A 184 9.84 10.46 15.64
C GLU A 184 10.97 11.46 15.91
N ASN A 185 10.91 12.58 15.19
CA ASN A 185 11.75 13.74 15.49
C ASN A 185 11.00 14.63 16.48
N LEU A 186 11.52 14.73 17.69
CA LEU A 186 10.94 15.54 18.76
C LEU A 186 11.75 16.81 18.98
N PRO A 187 11.07 17.95 19.18
CA PRO A 187 11.76 19.20 19.49
C PRO A 187 12.39 19.13 20.87
N GLY A 188 13.59 19.70 21.00
CA GLY A 188 14.27 19.83 22.28
C GLY A 188 13.77 21.00 23.14
N GLY A 189 14.60 21.42 24.09
CA GLY A 189 14.36 22.55 24.98
C GLY A 189 13.83 22.17 26.35
N HIS A 190 13.50 20.89 26.58
CA HIS A 190 12.98 20.38 27.85
C HIS A 190 13.80 19.18 28.35
N ALA A 191 13.78 18.91 29.66
CA ALA A 191 14.38 17.71 30.23
C ALA A 191 13.53 16.44 29.97
N MET A 192 12.27 16.63 29.58
CA MET A 192 11.28 15.59 29.35
C MET A 192 10.75 15.69 27.93
N LEU A 193 10.66 14.55 27.26
CA LEU A 193 10.04 14.36 25.95
C LEU A 193 8.82 13.45 26.10
N MET A 194 7.86 13.60 25.21
CA MET A 194 6.68 12.73 25.13
C MET A 194 6.52 12.23 23.70
N THR A 195 6.43 10.94 23.52
CA THR A 195 6.15 10.32 22.24
C THR A 195 4.69 10.52 21.84
N SER A 196 4.41 10.61 20.53
CA SER A 196 3.05 10.84 20.03
C SER A 196 2.22 9.54 19.96
N ARG A 197 2.88 8.39 19.91
CA ARG A 197 2.24 7.10 19.77
C ARG A 197 2.34 6.29 21.05
N ILE A 198 1.23 6.20 21.77
CA ILE A 198 1.13 5.49 23.05
C ILE A 198 0.06 4.39 23.01
N PRO A 199 0.18 3.33 23.82
CA PRO A 199 1.26 3.07 24.76
C PRO A 199 2.57 2.67 24.08
N VAL A 200 3.68 2.92 24.78
CA VAL A 200 5.02 2.49 24.35
C VAL A 200 5.37 1.17 25.03
N ILE A 201 5.86 0.20 24.28
CA ILE A 201 6.32 -1.10 24.80
C ILE A 201 7.78 -0.98 25.27
N SER A 202 8.63 -0.38 24.41
CA SER A 202 10.05 -0.17 24.70
C SER A 202 10.61 0.97 23.86
N VAL A 203 11.62 1.68 24.36
CA VAL A 203 12.42 2.63 23.58
C VAL A 203 13.63 1.88 23.05
N VAL A 204 13.89 1.99 21.74
CA VAL A 204 14.99 1.32 21.04
C VAL A 204 16.24 2.19 21.03
N SER A 205 16.10 3.44 20.58
CA SER A 205 17.20 4.42 20.58
C SER A 205 16.68 5.84 20.78
N VAL A 206 17.55 6.69 21.31
CA VAL A 206 17.39 8.14 21.34
C VAL A 206 18.68 8.73 20.76
N GLU A 207 18.55 9.52 19.72
CA GLU A 207 19.67 10.09 18.97
C GLU A 207 19.54 11.62 18.95
N GLU A 208 20.62 12.31 19.26
CA GLU A 208 20.74 13.78 19.20
C GLU A 208 21.88 14.11 18.25
N ASP A 209 21.63 14.91 17.22
CA ASP A 209 22.60 15.22 16.15
C ASP A 209 23.20 13.93 15.51
N ASP A 210 22.36 12.95 15.19
CA ASP A 210 22.72 11.64 14.63
C ASP A 210 23.65 10.78 15.52
N ALA A 211 23.77 11.13 16.80
CA ALA A 211 24.56 10.37 17.77
C ALA A 211 23.69 9.78 18.87
N ALA A 212 23.89 8.50 19.18
CA ALA A 212 23.16 7.82 20.25
C ALA A 212 23.43 8.47 21.62
N VAL A 213 22.37 8.80 22.34
CA VAL A 213 22.42 9.39 23.68
C VAL A 213 22.15 8.33 24.74
N THR A 214 22.93 8.38 25.82
CA THR A 214 22.73 7.59 27.04
C THR A 214 22.42 8.53 28.22
N GLY A 215 22.00 7.99 29.36
CA GLY A 215 21.67 8.83 30.55
C GLY A 215 20.26 9.40 30.45
N TRP A 216 19.29 8.52 30.19
CA TRP A 216 17.86 8.80 30.22
C TRP A 216 17.07 7.60 30.78
N THR A 217 15.88 7.88 31.24
CA THR A 217 14.90 6.89 31.66
C THR A 217 13.60 7.08 30.90
N ALA A 218 12.88 5.99 30.63
CA ALA A 218 11.58 6.03 29.97
C ALA A 218 10.50 5.39 30.84
N ASP A 219 9.37 6.08 30.97
CA ASP A 219 8.12 5.48 31.42
C ASP A 219 7.40 4.90 30.20
N THR A 220 7.55 3.60 30.00
CA THR A 220 7.12 2.94 28.78
C THR A 220 5.62 3.06 28.51
N PRO A 221 4.68 2.87 29.48
CA PRO A 221 3.26 3.00 29.15
C PRO A 221 2.87 4.41 28.68
N SER A 222 3.42 5.45 29.27
CA SER A 222 3.08 6.84 28.97
C SER A 222 3.86 7.42 27.78
N GLY A 223 5.00 6.79 27.40
CA GLY A 223 5.89 7.31 26.37
C GLY A 223 6.68 8.55 26.80
N VAL A 224 6.80 8.79 28.10
CA VAL A 224 7.61 9.89 28.65
C VAL A 224 9.06 9.46 28.77
N ILE A 225 9.99 10.26 28.22
CA ILE A 225 11.43 10.03 28.27
C ILE A 225 12.06 11.21 29.00
N VAL A 226 12.78 10.93 30.07
CA VAL A 226 13.40 11.94 30.93
C VAL A 226 14.92 11.80 30.86
N ARG A 227 15.59 12.91 30.58
CA ARG A 227 17.06 13.01 30.60
C ARG A 227 17.55 13.11 32.04
N ASP A 228 18.60 12.37 32.39
CA ASP A 228 19.16 12.36 33.74
C ASP A 228 19.75 13.71 34.13
N SER A 229 20.22 14.49 33.15
CA SER A 229 20.76 15.82 33.39
C SER A 229 20.67 16.72 32.15
N GLY A 230 20.37 18.01 32.37
CA GLY A 230 20.25 18.99 31.28
C GLY A 230 18.93 18.93 30.53
N THR A 231 18.92 19.53 29.35
CA THR A 231 17.78 19.55 28.42
C THR A 231 18.13 18.84 27.12
N TRP A 232 17.12 18.31 26.47
CA TRP A 232 17.26 17.72 25.13
C TRP A 232 17.50 18.79 24.07
N GLY A 233 18.36 18.52 23.09
CA GLY A 233 18.33 19.16 21.79
C GLY A 233 17.17 18.62 20.94
N ALA A 234 17.21 18.83 19.65
CA ALA A 234 16.31 18.11 18.73
C ALA A 234 16.76 16.64 18.66
N VAL A 235 15.84 15.70 18.88
CA VAL A 235 16.16 14.27 18.98
C VAL A 235 15.30 13.44 18.05
N ALA A 236 15.91 12.40 17.50
CA ALA A 236 15.21 11.28 16.89
C ALA A 236 15.01 10.17 17.93
N VAL A 237 13.77 9.79 18.18
CA VAL A 237 13.42 8.70 19.11
C VAL A 237 12.85 7.54 18.33
N THR A 238 13.49 6.39 18.41
CA THR A 238 12.97 5.12 17.85
C THR A 238 12.44 4.25 18.99
N TYR A 239 11.21 3.83 18.88
CA TYR A 239 10.53 3.06 19.92
C TYR A 239 9.50 2.08 19.34
N VAL A 240 9.13 1.09 20.13
CA VAL A 240 8.06 0.14 19.82
C VAL A 240 6.79 0.63 20.47
N ALA A 241 5.82 1.06 19.64
CA ALA A 241 4.47 1.38 20.09
C ALA A 241 3.55 0.18 19.99
N GLY A 242 2.50 0.14 20.81
CA GLY A 242 1.47 -0.89 20.78
C GLY A 242 1.07 -1.39 22.17
N GLY A 243 0.00 -2.17 22.22
CA GLY A 243 -0.41 -2.83 23.45
C GLY A 243 0.51 -4.02 23.77
N ALA A 244 1.19 -4.01 24.91
CA ALA A 244 1.94 -5.19 25.40
C ALA A 244 1.00 -6.39 25.60
N THR A 245 -0.25 -6.12 25.97
CA THR A 245 -1.37 -7.07 26.02
C THR A 245 -2.60 -6.41 25.43
N ILE A 246 -3.41 -7.18 24.72
CA ILE A 246 -4.66 -6.67 24.13
C ILE A 246 -5.83 -7.01 25.07
N PRO A 247 -6.56 -6.02 25.61
CA PRO A 247 -7.76 -6.26 26.38
C PRO A 247 -8.84 -7.00 25.60
N GLY A 248 -9.64 -7.82 26.28
CA GLY A 248 -10.63 -8.67 25.62
C GLY A 248 -11.73 -7.90 24.88
N ASP A 249 -12.12 -6.74 25.40
CA ASP A 249 -13.08 -5.82 24.77
C ASP A 249 -12.53 -5.21 23.48
N ILE A 250 -11.26 -4.81 23.48
CA ILE A 250 -10.55 -4.33 22.27
C ILE A 250 -10.50 -5.43 21.21
N ALA A 251 -10.03 -6.63 21.60
CA ALA A 251 -9.95 -7.76 20.67
C ALA A 251 -11.33 -8.14 20.12
N GLN A 252 -12.36 -8.18 20.98
CA GLN A 252 -13.72 -8.50 20.54
C GLN A 252 -14.29 -7.42 19.61
N GLY A 253 -14.07 -6.15 19.90
CA GLY A 253 -14.49 -5.06 19.03
C GLY A 253 -13.85 -5.13 17.64
N VAL A 254 -12.56 -5.49 17.57
CA VAL A 254 -11.86 -5.69 16.27
C VAL A 254 -12.44 -6.89 15.52
N LYS A 255 -12.81 -7.99 16.19
CA LYS A 255 -13.49 -9.14 15.56
C LYS A 255 -14.83 -8.75 14.94
N GLU A 256 -15.65 -8.01 15.68
CA GLU A 256 -16.94 -7.53 15.18
C GLU A 256 -16.78 -6.53 14.02
N MET A 257 -15.78 -5.64 14.10
CA MET A 257 -15.47 -4.72 13.01
C MET A 257 -14.99 -5.47 11.76
N LEU A 258 -14.11 -6.45 11.92
CA LEU A 258 -13.64 -7.32 10.85
C LEU A 258 -14.83 -8.02 10.16
N ARG A 259 -15.72 -8.60 10.96
CA ARG A 259 -16.93 -9.25 10.43
C ARG A 259 -17.80 -8.26 9.64
N HIS A 260 -18.00 -7.06 10.17
CA HIS A 260 -18.75 -6.01 9.49
C HIS A 260 -18.13 -5.63 8.15
N LEU A 261 -16.82 -5.42 8.07
CA LEU A 261 -16.11 -5.13 6.82
C LEU A 261 -16.25 -6.29 5.81
N TRP A 262 -16.09 -7.52 6.29
CA TRP A 262 -16.19 -8.72 5.47
C TRP A 262 -17.57 -8.91 4.85
N GLU A 263 -18.63 -8.73 5.65
CA GLU A 263 -20.01 -8.89 5.21
C GLU A 263 -20.45 -7.74 4.27
N THR A 264 -20.04 -6.50 4.58
CA THR A 264 -20.41 -5.32 3.79
C THR A 264 -19.78 -5.33 2.40
N GLN A 265 -18.51 -5.70 2.26
CA GLN A 265 -17.84 -5.70 0.97
C GLN A 265 -18.34 -6.80 0.03
N ARG A 266 -18.78 -7.94 0.56
CA ARG A 266 -19.26 -9.07 -0.24
C ARG A 266 -20.72 -8.97 -0.64
N GLY A 267 -21.39 -7.89 -0.24
CA GLY A 267 -22.82 -7.70 -0.42
C GLY A 267 -23.64 -8.68 0.41
N THR A 268 -24.78 -8.26 0.86
CA THR A 268 -25.77 -9.15 1.48
C THR A 268 -26.23 -10.15 0.44
N LYS A 269 -25.90 -11.41 0.60
CA LYS A 269 -26.43 -12.52 -0.23
C LYS A 269 -27.95 -12.70 -0.13
N ARG A 270 -28.64 -11.83 0.59
CA ARG A 270 -30.10 -11.81 0.80
C ARG A 270 -30.61 -10.38 0.91
N VAL A 271 -30.64 -9.66 -0.20
CA VAL A 271 -31.65 -8.60 -0.35
C VAL A 271 -32.90 -9.32 -0.82
N LEU A 272 -33.87 -9.50 0.07
CA LEU A 272 -35.23 -9.87 -0.32
C LEU A 272 -35.78 -8.72 -1.19
N PRO A 273 -36.52 -9.02 -2.26
CA PRO A 273 -37.17 -7.98 -3.06
C PRO A 273 -38.08 -7.13 -2.14
N GLY A 274 -37.70 -5.88 -1.90
CA GLY A 274 -38.41 -4.95 -1.03
C GLY A 274 -37.64 -4.40 0.14
N ASP A 275 -36.42 -4.86 0.45
CA ASP A 275 -35.56 -4.20 1.41
C ASP A 275 -34.84 -3.04 0.71
N ASP A 276 -35.21 -1.83 1.10
CA ASP A 276 -34.52 -0.62 0.68
C ASP A 276 -33.04 -0.69 1.15
N TRP A 277 -32.11 -0.53 0.21
CA TRP A 277 -30.72 -0.34 0.51
C TRP A 277 -30.56 0.91 1.40
N ASP A 278 -30.15 0.71 2.66
CA ASP A 278 -29.85 1.80 3.60
C ASP A 278 -28.40 2.25 3.41
N PRO A 279 -28.16 3.41 2.76
CA PRO A 279 -26.83 3.94 2.55
C PRO A 279 -26.11 4.35 3.86
N GLY A 280 -26.82 4.40 4.98
CA GLY A 280 -26.26 4.75 6.29
C GLY A 280 -25.47 3.64 6.98
N GLN A 281 -25.56 2.40 6.52
CA GLN A 281 -24.86 1.27 7.17
C GLN A 281 -23.45 0.99 6.66
N GLY A 282 -22.98 1.63 5.58
CA GLY A 282 -21.81 1.19 4.83
C GLY A 282 -20.43 1.49 5.44
N TYR A 283 -20.25 2.59 6.19
CA TYR A 283 -18.90 3.08 6.54
C TYR A 283 -18.71 3.55 7.98
N SER A 284 -19.71 3.48 8.81
CA SER A 284 -19.62 3.86 10.23
C SER A 284 -19.16 2.67 11.07
N VAL A 285 -18.44 2.96 12.15
CA VAL A 285 -18.16 1.95 13.19
C VAL A 285 -19.51 1.50 13.77
N PRO A 286 -19.84 0.20 13.76
CA PRO A 286 -21.10 -0.26 14.35
C PRO A 286 -21.19 0.15 15.82
N ARG A 287 -22.38 0.54 16.29
CA ARG A 287 -22.57 1.02 17.66
C ARG A 287 -22.07 0.04 18.71
N ARG A 288 -22.31 -1.25 18.51
CA ARG A 288 -21.82 -2.30 19.38
C ARG A 288 -20.29 -2.36 19.48
N VAL A 289 -19.60 -2.07 18.36
CA VAL A 289 -18.13 -1.99 18.31
C VAL A 289 -17.65 -0.75 19.07
N ALA A 290 -18.28 0.40 18.86
CA ALA A 290 -17.96 1.62 19.58
C ALA A 290 -18.12 1.44 21.12
N GLU A 291 -19.23 0.84 21.58
CA GLU A 291 -19.46 0.53 22.98
C GLU A 291 -18.36 -0.37 23.61
N LEU A 292 -17.79 -1.30 22.84
CA LEU A 292 -16.68 -2.14 23.31
C LEU A 292 -15.37 -1.34 23.43
N TRP A 293 -15.16 -0.32 22.58
CA TRP A 293 -13.93 0.45 22.57
C TRP A 293 -13.98 1.71 23.46
N ASP A 294 -15.16 2.20 23.81
CA ASP A 294 -15.35 3.43 24.60
C ASP A 294 -14.61 3.40 25.94
N GLY A 295 -14.56 2.23 26.59
CA GLY A 295 -13.85 2.07 27.87
C GLY A 295 -12.32 2.27 27.78
N ALA A 296 -11.74 2.15 26.58
CA ALA A 296 -10.31 2.33 26.33
C ALA A 296 -9.97 3.69 25.68
N THR A 297 -10.99 4.51 25.41
CA THR A 297 -10.80 5.82 24.78
C THR A 297 -10.01 6.76 25.69
N MET A 298 -8.99 7.42 25.15
CA MET A 298 -8.30 8.49 25.85
C MET A 298 -9.25 9.68 25.99
N THR A 299 -9.70 9.93 27.21
CA THR A 299 -10.34 11.21 27.53
C THR A 299 -9.26 12.29 27.43
N GLY A 300 -9.31 13.10 26.38
CA GLY A 300 -8.43 14.23 26.23
C GLY A 300 -8.54 15.12 27.47
N LEU A 301 -7.40 15.49 28.04
CA LEU A 301 -7.32 16.64 28.92
C LEU A 301 -7.63 17.85 28.02
N ALA A 302 -8.83 18.39 28.18
CA ALA A 302 -9.27 19.64 27.54
C ALA A 302 -8.48 20.82 28.12
#